data_d89b97f16b6906b3cee51846611e3c59
#
_entry.id   d89b97f16b6906b3cee51846611e3c59
#
_cell.length_a   1.000
_cell.length_b   1.000
_cell.length_c   1.000
_cell.angle_alpha   90.00
_cell.angle_beta   90.00
_cell.angle_gamma   90.00
#
_symmetry.space_group_name_H-M   'P 1'
#
loop_
_entity.id
_entity.type
_entity.pdbx_description
1 polymer ?
#
loop_
_entity_poly.entity_id
_entity_poly.type
_entity_poly.pdbx_seq_one_letter_code
_entity_poly.pdbx_strand_id
1 'polypeptide(L)'
;MSHFLIHRGLAKKTFAENTLSSFKYCFKKNYGIETDIHATKDKEFICFHDFSLKRVLKKNLSVKNLNYSKIKEISTKLNKPVPLLKDLLKLSKNKH
;
A
#
# COMPACT_ATOMS: atom_id res chain seq x y z
N MET A 1 9.50 -12.75 22.37
CA MET A 1 9.82 -11.78 21.30
C MET A 1 8.72 -10.74 21.17
N SER A 2 9.11 -9.48 21.14
CA SER A 2 8.15 -8.39 20.97
C SER A 2 7.83 -8.18 19.50
N HIS A 3 6.56 -7.89 19.24
CA HIS A 3 6.12 -7.52 17.89
C HIS A 3 5.59 -6.11 17.93
N PHE A 4 5.94 -5.32 16.94
CA PHE A 4 5.42 -3.96 16.78
C PHE A 4 4.46 -3.95 15.59
N LEU A 5 3.32 -3.32 15.79
CA LEU A 5 2.35 -3.12 14.72
C LEU A 5 2.63 -1.75 14.08
N ILE A 6 2.98 -1.75 12.80
CA ILE A 6 3.31 -0.52 12.08
C ILE A 6 2.12 -0.13 11.21
N HIS A 7 1.54 1.03 11.50
CA HIS A 7 0.40 1.56 10.73
C HIS A 7 0.85 1.92 9.32
N ARG A 8 0.15 1.42 8.32
CA ARG A 8 0.40 1.67 6.89
C ARG A 8 1.80 1.28 6.42
N GLY A 9 2.45 0.36 7.13
CA GLY A 9 3.86 0.09 6.91
C GLY A 9 4.70 1.25 7.41
N LEU A 10 6.00 1.16 7.25
CA LEU A 10 6.91 2.18 7.75
C LEU A 10 7.20 3.19 6.64
N ALA A 11 6.74 4.43 6.81
CA ALA A 11 7.05 5.53 5.89
C ALA A 11 8.35 6.22 6.31
N LYS A 12 9.34 6.19 5.43
CA LYS A 12 10.64 6.83 5.63
C LYS A 12 11.04 7.57 4.36
N LYS A 13 12.23 8.19 4.38
CA LYS A 13 12.78 8.84 3.19
C LYS A 13 12.84 7.91 1.97
N THR A 14 13.14 6.63 2.20
CA THR A 14 13.30 5.64 1.15
C THR A 14 12.05 4.81 0.88
N PHE A 15 11.03 4.93 1.73
CA PHE A 15 9.80 4.15 1.60
C PHE A 15 8.58 5.06 1.65
N ALA A 16 7.68 4.89 0.71
CA ALA A 16 6.37 5.54 0.78
C ALA A 16 5.43 4.65 1.60
N GLU A 17 4.45 5.28 2.27
CA GLU A 17 3.46 4.53 3.05
C GLU A 17 2.67 3.55 2.15
N ASN A 18 2.22 2.43 2.72
CA ASN A 18 1.40 1.41 2.04
C ASN A 18 2.02 0.89 0.74
N THR A 19 3.35 0.83 0.62
CA THR A 19 4.01 0.22 -0.53
C THR A 19 4.56 -1.14 -0.15
N LEU A 20 4.79 -2.00 -1.15
CA LEU A 20 5.39 -3.31 -0.89
C LEU A 20 6.79 -3.17 -0.31
N SER A 21 7.53 -2.13 -0.69
CA SER A 21 8.86 -1.88 -0.14
C SER A 21 8.81 -1.64 1.37
N SER A 22 7.88 -0.80 1.85
CA SER A 22 7.76 -0.54 3.27
C SER A 22 7.24 -1.78 4.02
N PHE A 23 6.32 -2.54 3.43
CA PHE A 23 5.82 -3.78 4.03
C PHE A 23 6.92 -4.83 4.12
N LYS A 24 7.74 -4.98 3.07
CA LYS A 24 8.89 -5.89 3.10
C LYS A 24 9.85 -5.53 4.23
N TYR A 25 10.12 -4.25 4.41
CA TYR A 25 10.97 -3.78 5.50
C TYR A 25 10.41 -4.20 6.85
N CYS A 26 9.10 -3.98 7.06
CA CYS A 26 8.45 -4.34 8.32
C CYS A 26 8.51 -5.84 8.58
N PHE A 27 8.26 -6.67 7.57
CA PHE A 27 8.33 -8.13 7.71
C PHE A 27 9.76 -8.58 8.03
N LYS A 28 10.75 -7.99 7.38
CA LYS A 28 12.16 -8.31 7.62
C LYS A 28 12.56 -8.02 9.07
N LYS A 29 11.95 -7.01 9.69
CA LYS A 29 12.19 -6.63 11.08
C LYS A 29 11.27 -7.33 12.07
N ASN A 30 10.43 -8.26 11.60
CA ASN A 30 9.43 -8.95 12.42
C ASN A 30 8.40 -8.00 13.03
N TYR A 31 8.11 -6.90 12.34
CA TYR A 31 7.03 -6.00 12.76
C TYR A 31 5.71 -6.50 12.20
N GLY A 32 4.64 -6.38 12.99
CA GLY A 32 3.30 -6.54 12.47
C GLY A 32 2.95 -5.35 11.58
N ILE A 33 1.97 -5.52 10.68
CA ILE A 33 1.56 -4.47 9.77
C ILE A 33 0.07 -4.22 9.91
N GLU A 34 -0.29 -2.95 10.06
CA GLU A 34 -1.66 -2.48 9.94
C GLU A 34 -1.74 -1.68 8.65
N THR A 35 -2.74 -1.94 7.83
CA THR A 35 -2.93 -1.23 6.57
C THR A 35 -4.41 -1.00 6.33
N ASP A 36 -4.72 0.06 5.57
CA ASP A 36 -6.08 0.37 5.16
C ASP A 36 -6.31 -0.21 3.77
N ILE A 37 -7.53 -0.66 3.53
CA ILE A 37 -7.90 -1.32 2.28
C ILE A 37 -9.09 -0.60 1.66
N HIS A 38 -8.98 -0.31 0.36
CA HIS A 38 -10.06 0.26 -0.42
C HIS A 38 -10.31 -0.55 -1.67
N ALA A 39 -11.58 -0.60 -2.10
CA ALA A 39 -11.94 -1.22 -3.36
C ALA A 39 -11.92 -0.19 -4.48
N THR A 40 -11.32 -0.55 -5.61
CA THR A 40 -11.33 0.27 -6.82
C THR A 40 -12.66 0.09 -7.56
N LYS A 41 -12.85 0.86 -8.64
CA LYS A 41 -14.05 0.76 -9.46
C LYS A 41 -14.25 -0.66 -10.02
N ASP A 42 -13.17 -1.33 -10.42
CA ASP A 42 -13.20 -2.71 -10.92
C ASP A 42 -13.09 -3.73 -9.80
N LYS A 43 -13.32 -3.32 -8.56
CA LYS A 43 -13.41 -4.18 -7.37
C LYS A 43 -12.11 -4.92 -7.04
N GLU A 44 -10.98 -4.33 -7.37
CA GLU A 44 -9.70 -4.78 -6.87
C GLU A 44 -9.45 -4.14 -5.50
N PHE A 45 -8.88 -4.90 -4.56
CA PHE A 45 -8.56 -4.37 -3.23
C PHE A 45 -7.14 -3.88 -3.20
N ILE A 46 -6.96 -2.61 -2.79
CA ILE A 46 -5.65 -1.97 -2.72
C ILE A 46 -5.32 -1.59 -1.29
N CYS A 47 -4.02 -1.51 -0.99
CA CYS A 47 -3.53 -1.01 0.30
C CYS A 47 -3.27 0.48 0.14
N PHE A 48 -4.19 1.30 0.66
CA PHE A 48 -4.12 2.75 0.52
C PHE A 48 -4.98 3.39 1.60
N HIS A 49 -4.50 4.46 2.22
CA HIS A 49 -5.19 5.06 3.37
C HIS A 49 -6.36 5.94 2.95
N ASP A 50 -6.14 6.83 2.00
CA ASP A 50 -7.11 7.88 1.68
C ASP A 50 -8.16 7.41 0.67
N PHE A 51 -9.35 8.03 0.70
CA PHE A 51 -10.35 7.80 -0.33
C PHE A 51 -9.98 8.50 -1.64
N SER A 52 -9.12 9.50 -1.59
CA SER A 52 -8.66 10.27 -2.74
C SER A 52 -7.16 10.10 -2.94
N LEU A 53 -6.70 10.23 -4.19
CA LEU A 53 -5.28 10.16 -4.53
C LEU A 53 -4.53 11.47 -4.27
N LYS A 54 -5.24 12.51 -3.80
CA LYS A 54 -4.70 13.88 -3.74
C LYS A 54 -3.46 14.02 -2.86
N ARG A 55 -3.53 13.51 -1.63
CA ARG A 55 -2.44 13.70 -0.65
C ARG A 55 -1.16 12.99 -1.07
N VAL A 56 -1.28 11.72 -1.44
CA VAL A 56 -0.13 10.87 -1.72
C VAL A 56 0.32 10.97 -3.17
N LEU A 57 -0.61 10.95 -4.11
CA LEU A 57 -0.32 10.87 -5.53
C LEU A 57 -0.58 12.17 -6.30
N LYS A 58 -0.99 13.23 -5.60
CA LYS A 58 -1.16 14.58 -6.18
C LYS A 58 -2.18 14.65 -7.31
N LYS A 59 -3.16 13.75 -7.33
CA LYS A 59 -4.24 13.75 -8.32
C LYS A 59 -5.58 13.85 -7.61
N ASN A 60 -6.40 14.83 -7.97
CA ASN A 60 -7.72 15.03 -7.37
C ASN A 60 -8.72 14.02 -7.94
N LEU A 61 -8.51 12.75 -7.63
CA LEU A 61 -9.31 11.63 -8.12
C LEU A 61 -9.64 10.70 -6.96
N SER A 62 -10.86 10.14 -6.96
CA SER A 62 -11.30 9.20 -5.92
C SER A 62 -10.96 7.77 -6.30
N VAL A 63 -10.47 7.00 -5.32
CA VAL A 63 -10.11 5.59 -5.53
C VAL A 63 -11.29 4.79 -6.11
N LYS A 64 -12.47 4.96 -5.55
CA LYS A 64 -13.65 4.18 -5.95
C LYS A 64 -14.10 4.44 -7.40
N ASN A 65 -13.64 5.52 -8.01
CA ASN A 65 -14.01 5.90 -9.37
C ASN A 65 -12.98 5.49 -10.41
N LEU A 66 -11.92 4.82 -10.01
CA LEU A 66 -10.81 4.43 -10.89
C LEU A 66 -10.64 2.91 -10.90
N ASN A 67 -10.31 2.38 -12.09
CA ASN A 67 -9.84 1.01 -12.19
C ASN A 67 -8.42 0.92 -11.67
N TYR A 68 -8.03 -0.25 -11.18
CA TYR A 68 -6.69 -0.42 -10.61
C TYR A 68 -5.58 -0.11 -11.61
N SER A 69 -5.77 -0.43 -12.89
CA SER A 69 -4.77 -0.14 -13.93
C SER A 69 -4.39 1.35 -13.97
N LYS A 70 -5.37 2.23 -13.77
CA LYS A 70 -5.11 3.68 -13.74
C LYS A 70 -4.36 4.09 -12.49
N ILE A 71 -4.75 3.55 -11.34
CA ILE A 71 -4.06 3.82 -10.07
C ILE A 71 -2.61 3.32 -10.15
N LYS A 72 -2.41 2.14 -10.70
CA LYS A 72 -1.08 1.57 -10.89
C LYS A 72 -0.21 2.45 -11.78
N GLU A 73 -0.78 2.94 -12.90
CA GLU A 73 -0.07 3.83 -13.81
C GLU A 73 0.40 5.11 -13.11
N ILE A 74 -0.53 5.79 -12.42
CA ILE A 74 -0.24 7.05 -11.73
C ILE A 74 0.80 6.83 -10.63
N SER A 75 0.60 5.81 -9.80
CA SER A 75 1.46 5.57 -8.64
C SER A 75 2.86 5.12 -9.05
N THR A 76 2.97 4.32 -10.11
CA THR A 76 4.27 3.88 -10.62
C THR A 76 5.07 5.05 -11.16
N LYS A 77 4.42 5.97 -11.89
CA LYS A 77 5.09 7.16 -12.42
C LYS A 77 5.67 8.05 -11.31
N LEU A 78 5.02 8.07 -10.16
CA LEU A 78 5.47 8.86 -9.01
C LEU A 78 6.41 8.07 -8.10
N ASN A 79 6.80 6.87 -8.51
CA ASN A 79 7.67 5.99 -7.72
C ASN A 79 7.10 5.66 -6.34
N LYS A 80 5.77 5.59 -6.25
CA LYS A 80 5.05 5.26 -5.03
C LYS A 80 3.98 4.20 -5.34
N PRO A 81 4.36 3.04 -5.88
CA PRO A 81 3.38 2.08 -6.41
C PRO A 81 2.41 1.61 -5.31
N VAL A 82 1.13 1.68 -5.64
CA VAL A 82 0.06 1.24 -4.73
C VAL A 82 -0.13 -0.26 -4.91
N PRO A 83 0.09 -1.08 -3.86
CA PRO A 83 0.00 -2.52 -4.00
C PRO A 83 -1.43 -3.03 -3.92
N LEU A 84 -1.65 -4.18 -4.54
CA LEU A 84 -2.86 -4.95 -4.32
C LEU A 84 -2.74 -5.71 -2.99
N LEU A 85 -3.87 -5.88 -2.32
CA LEU A 85 -3.91 -6.67 -1.08
C LEU A 85 -3.36 -8.08 -1.29
N LYS A 86 -3.67 -8.71 -2.42
CA LYS A 86 -3.19 -10.07 -2.70
C LYS A 86 -1.67 -10.16 -2.73
N ASP A 87 -0.98 -9.10 -3.15
CA ASP A 87 0.48 -9.07 -3.17
C ASP A 87 1.05 -8.98 -1.76
N LEU A 88 0.39 -8.21 -0.88
CA LEU A 88 0.77 -8.15 0.53
C LEU A 88 0.59 -9.51 1.20
N LEU A 89 -0.51 -10.20 0.91
CA LEU A 89 -0.76 -11.52 1.48
C LEU A 89 0.29 -12.55 1.03
N LYS A 90 0.77 -12.44 -0.21
CA LYS A 90 1.87 -13.29 -0.67
C LYS A 90 3.15 -13.06 0.12
N LEU A 91 3.45 -11.78 0.42
CA LEU A 91 4.61 -11.46 1.24
C LEU A 91 4.52 -12.07 2.63
N SER A 92 3.34 -11.97 3.25
CA SER A 92 3.16 -12.48 4.61
C SER A 92 3.30 -14.01 4.68
N LYS A 93 2.87 -14.73 3.64
CA LYS A 93 3.01 -16.18 3.58
C LYS A 93 4.45 -16.65 3.58
N ASN A 94 5.36 -15.84 3.07
CA ASN A 94 6.78 -16.18 2.97
C ASN A 94 7.58 -15.77 4.20
N LYS A 95 6.91 -15.36 5.28
CA LYS A 95 7.55 -14.75 6.46
C LYS A 95 7.11 -15.40 7.77
N HIS A 96 7.13 -16.67 7.83
CA HIS A 96 6.80 -17.40 9.05
C HIS A 96 7.99 -17.59 9.96
#